data_5b42a6d08f62f567aa8808fa6af95b9e
#
_entry.id   5b42a6d08f62f567aa8808fa6af95b9e
#
_cell.length_a   1.000
_cell.length_b   1.000
_cell.length_c   1.000
_cell.angle_alpha   90.00
_cell.angle_beta   90.00
_cell.angle_gamma   90.00
#
_symmetry.space_group_name_H-M   'P 1'
#
loop_
_entity.id
_entity.type
_entity.pdbx_description
1 polymer ?
#
loop_
_entity_poly.entity_id
_entity_poly.type
_entity_poly.pdbx_seq_one_letter_code
_entity_poly.pdbx_strand_id
1 'polypeptide(L)'
;FCVQELGGFYLDIIKDRQYTTGANSKARRSCQTALFHISEALVRWIAPILAFTADELWQYLPGERNESVMLNTWYQGLTELPEGTELDRAYWERIMAVKVAVNKEMENLRAAKAIGGNLQAEVTLFAEDELAADLTKLSNELRFVLITSTASVAPFASAPADAVVTEVPGLKLKVVKSAHAKCAR
;
A
#
# COMPACT_ATOMS: atom_id res chain seq x y z
N PHE A 1 3.63 12.45 5.90
CA PHE A 1 3.83 11.73 4.63
C PHE A 1 4.90 10.64 4.75
N CYS A 2 6.18 10.98 5.06
CA CYS A 2 7.29 10.00 5.01
C CYS A 2 7.11 8.78 5.93
N VAL A 3 6.52 8.93 7.10
CA VAL A 3 6.37 7.84 8.08
C VAL A 3 5.14 6.98 7.79
N GLN A 4 3.98 7.59 7.60
CA GLN A 4 2.71 6.89 7.51
C GLN A 4 2.42 6.40 6.09
N GLU A 5 2.38 7.32 5.12
CA GLU A 5 1.99 6.99 3.75
C GLU A 5 3.13 6.33 2.98
N LEU A 6 4.33 6.88 3.04
CA LEU A 6 5.45 6.34 2.30
C LEU A 6 6.04 5.10 2.98
N GLY A 7 6.53 5.23 4.21
CA GLY A 7 7.20 4.14 4.95
C GLY A 7 6.27 3.05 5.43
N GLY A 8 5.17 3.44 6.10
CA GLY A 8 4.23 2.50 6.71
C GLY A 8 3.23 1.86 5.74
N PHE A 9 3.12 2.38 4.52
CA PHE A 9 2.22 1.84 3.52
C PHE A 9 2.92 1.55 2.19
N TYR A 10 3.27 2.59 1.42
CA TYR A 10 3.67 2.41 0.01
C TYR A 10 4.91 1.54 -0.15
N LEU A 11 5.98 1.81 0.59
CA LEU A 11 7.22 1.03 0.51
C LEU A 11 7.02 -0.42 0.96
N ASP A 12 6.06 -0.66 1.84
CA ASP A 12 5.76 -2.01 2.33
C ASP A 12 5.00 -2.82 1.29
N ILE A 13 3.97 -2.25 0.66
CA ILE A 13 3.15 -2.96 -0.34
C ILE A 13 3.88 -3.27 -1.64
N ILE A 14 4.93 -2.52 -1.98
CA ILE A 14 5.69 -2.73 -3.23
C ILE A 14 6.88 -3.67 -3.09
N LYS A 15 7.21 -4.18 -1.90
CA LYS A 15 8.40 -5.02 -1.67
C LYS A 15 8.47 -6.22 -2.62
N ASP A 16 7.39 -6.96 -2.74
CA ASP A 16 7.36 -8.12 -3.65
C ASP A 16 7.58 -7.71 -5.10
N ARG A 17 7.02 -6.59 -5.53
CA ARG A 17 7.21 -6.08 -6.89
C ARG A 17 8.65 -5.68 -7.16
N GLN A 18 9.32 -5.08 -6.19
CA GLN A 18 10.71 -4.66 -6.33
C GLN A 18 11.70 -5.82 -6.30
N TYR A 19 11.48 -6.80 -5.43
CA TYR A 19 12.49 -7.82 -5.15
C TYR A 19 12.22 -9.18 -5.78
N THR A 20 10.96 -9.51 -6.11
CA THR A 20 10.61 -10.86 -6.57
C THR A 20 10.12 -10.93 -8.01
N THR A 21 9.74 -9.82 -8.63
CA THR A 21 9.32 -9.82 -10.03
C THR A 21 10.49 -9.64 -10.99
N GLY A 22 10.31 -10.09 -12.23
CA GLY A 22 11.33 -9.93 -13.28
C GLY A 22 11.68 -8.46 -13.53
N ALA A 23 12.94 -8.18 -13.86
CA ALA A 23 13.47 -6.82 -14.03
C ALA A 23 12.65 -5.97 -15.03
N ASN A 24 12.13 -6.58 -16.08
CA ASN A 24 11.36 -5.92 -17.13
C ASN A 24 9.84 -6.07 -16.96
N SER A 25 9.36 -6.61 -15.84
CA SER A 25 7.92 -6.73 -15.58
C SER A 25 7.26 -5.35 -15.49
N LYS A 26 6.03 -5.23 -15.99
CA LYS A 26 5.24 -3.99 -15.92
C LYS A 26 5.07 -3.53 -14.46
N ALA A 27 4.79 -4.47 -13.55
CA ALA A 27 4.59 -4.18 -12.15
C ALA A 27 5.84 -3.55 -11.51
N ARG A 28 7.03 -4.12 -11.73
CA ARG A 28 8.29 -3.58 -11.21
C ARG A 28 8.60 -2.21 -11.80
N ARG A 29 8.50 -2.06 -13.12
CA ARG A 29 8.77 -0.79 -13.79
C ARG A 29 7.80 0.32 -13.35
N SER A 30 6.52 0.00 -13.19
CA SER A 30 5.53 0.95 -12.67
C SER A 30 5.90 1.44 -11.26
N CYS A 31 6.28 0.52 -10.36
CA CYS A 31 6.75 0.90 -9.03
C CYS A 31 8.03 1.77 -9.08
N GLN A 32 8.98 1.43 -9.95
CA GLN A 32 10.21 2.22 -10.10
C GLN A 32 9.92 3.61 -10.64
N THR A 33 8.97 3.75 -11.57
CA THR A 33 8.54 5.06 -12.07
C THR A 33 7.93 5.90 -10.95
N ALA A 34 7.04 5.33 -10.15
CA ALA A 34 6.46 6.04 -9.00
C ALA A 34 7.54 6.45 -7.99
N LEU A 35 8.46 5.54 -7.65
CA LEU A 35 9.59 5.86 -6.75
C LEU A 35 10.48 6.95 -7.31
N PHE A 36 10.73 6.96 -8.62
CA PHE A 36 11.48 8.04 -9.27
C PHE A 36 10.82 9.40 -9.05
N HIS A 37 9.52 9.53 -9.34
CA HIS A 37 8.79 10.78 -9.15
C HIS A 37 8.75 11.21 -7.68
N ILE A 38 8.53 10.27 -6.76
CA ILE A 38 8.55 10.53 -5.31
C ILE A 38 9.93 11.03 -4.88
N SER A 39 11.00 10.38 -5.32
CA SER A 39 12.38 10.75 -4.96
C SER A 39 12.77 12.10 -5.52
N GLU A 40 12.41 12.39 -6.78
CA GLU A 40 12.64 13.69 -7.41
C GLU A 40 12.00 14.85 -6.65
N ALA A 41 10.75 14.64 -6.18
CA ALA A 41 10.06 15.63 -5.38
C ALA A 41 10.65 15.75 -3.97
N LEU A 42 10.81 14.59 -3.29
CA LEU A 42 11.22 14.54 -1.90
C LEU A 42 12.59 15.15 -1.65
N VAL A 43 13.57 14.84 -2.49
CA VAL A 43 14.94 15.38 -2.33
C VAL A 43 14.96 16.91 -2.39
N ARG A 44 14.15 17.51 -3.27
CA ARG A 44 14.04 18.97 -3.36
C ARG A 44 13.28 19.58 -2.18
N TRP A 45 12.25 18.89 -1.68
CA TRP A 45 11.48 19.38 -0.54
C TRP A 45 12.29 19.38 0.77
N ILE A 46 13.15 18.38 0.96
CA ILE A 46 13.99 18.31 2.17
C ILE A 46 15.26 19.17 2.09
N ALA A 47 15.67 19.58 0.89
CA ALA A 47 16.92 20.33 0.69
C ALA A 47 17.05 21.59 1.55
N PRO A 48 16.02 22.42 1.75
CA PRO A 48 16.11 23.59 2.62
C PRO A 48 16.31 23.28 4.11
N ILE A 49 16.01 22.04 4.53
CA ILE A 49 16.06 21.62 5.94
C ILE A 49 17.25 20.69 6.19
N LEU A 50 17.47 19.72 5.30
CA LEU A 50 18.50 18.68 5.38
C LEU A 50 19.46 18.81 4.19
N ALA A 51 20.09 19.96 4.05
CA ALA A 51 20.89 20.35 2.88
C ALA A 51 21.92 19.29 2.46
N PHE A 52 22.74 18.81 3.38
CA PHE A 52 23.79 17.83 3.08
C PHE A 52 23.21 16.46 2.70
N THR A 53 22.18 15.99 3.42
CA THR A 53 21.51 14.73 3.12
C THR A 53 20.83 14.78 1.76
N ALA A 54 20.17 15.88 1.44
CA ALA A 54 19.51 16.07 0.15
C ALA A 54 20.51 16.08 -1.01
N ASP A 55 21.63 16.77 -0.83
CA ASP A 55 22.67 16.87 -1.86
C ASP A 55 23.39 15.54 -2.06
N GLU A 56 23.63 14.78 -0.99
CA GLU A 56 24.13 13.41 -1.07
C GLU A 56 23.16 12.51 -1.83
N LEU A 57 21.86 12.50 -1.45
CA LEU A 57 20.83 11.71 -2.14
C LEU A 57 20.70 12.08 -3.62
N TRP A 58 20.89 13.37 -3.95
CA TRP A 58 20.84 13.88 -5.31
C TRP A 58 21.78 13.15 -6.26
N GLN A 59 22.98 12.80 -5.80
CA GLN A 59 24.01 12.12 -6.59
C GLN A 59 23.64 10.65 -6.90
N TYR A 60 22.75 10.04 -6.12
CA TYR A 60 22.33 8.64 -6.32
C TYR A 60 21.06 8.51 -7.17
N LEU A 61 20.36 9.61 -7.46
CA LEU A 61 19.17 9.55 -8.30
C LEU A 61 19.57 9.33 -9.78
N PRO A 62 18.81 8.50 -10.54
CA PRO A 62 19.13 8.22 -11.94
C PRO A 62 18.91 9.44 -12.85
N GLY A 63 19.67 9.50 -13.97
CA GLY A 63 19.58 10.54 -14.98
C GLY A 63 20.72 11.55 -14.92
N GLU A 64 20.79 12.41 -15.95
CA GLU A 64 21.74 13.53 -15.98
C GLU A 64 21.34 14.60 -14.96
N ARG A 65 22.31 15.08 -14.17
CA ARG A 65 22.02 15.97 -13.03
C ARG A 65 23.05 17.10 -12.95
N ASN A 66 22.59 18.22 -12.41
CA ASN A 66 23.48 19.27 -11.96
C ASN A 66 24.30 18.78 -10.77
N GLU A 67 25.39 19.48 -10.48
CA GLU A 67 26.32 19.16 -9.39
C GLU A 67 25.66 19.18 -8.00
N SER A 68 24.58 19.94 -7.81
CA SER A 68 23.87 20.05 -6.54
C SER A 68 22.36 20.21 -6.73
N VAL A 69 21.58 19.63 -5.78
CA VAL A 69 20.13 19.83 -5.72
C VAL A 69 19.75 21.30 -5.52
N MET A 70 20.62 22.09 -4.89
CA MET A 70 20.39 23.51 -4.61
C MET A 70 20.34 24.39 -5.88
N LEU A 71 20.84 23.88 -6.99
CA LEU A 71 20.78 24.56 -8.29
C LEU A 71 19.51 24.25 -9.08
N ASN A 72 18.55 23.55 -8.47
CA ASN A 72 17.33 23.08 -9.13
C ASN A 72 16.09 23.78 -8.58
N THR A 73 15.06 23.88 -9.43
CA THR A 73 13.73 24.34 -9.06
C THR A 73 12.88 23.20 -8.50
N TRP A 74 11.70 23.53 -8.00
CA TRP A 74 10.70 22.55 -7.57
C TRP A 74 10.38 21.56 -8.69
N TYR A 75 10.19 20.30 -8.31
CA TYR A 75 9.85 19.25 -9.25
C TYR A 75 8.42 19.43 -9.78
N GLN A 76 8.29 19.44 -11.11
CA GLN A 76 7.00 19.66 -11.79
C GLN A 76 6.37 18.37 -12.34
N GLY A 77 6.98 17.22 -12.08
CA GLY A 77 6.51 15.92 -12.61
C GLY A 77 5.43 15.24 -11.78
N LEU A 78 4.94 15.86 -10.69
CA LEU A 78 3.79 15.38 -9.95
C LEU A 78 2.52 16.01 -10.52
N THR A 79 1.49 15.19 -10.69
CA THR A 79 0.15 15.62 -11.10
C THR A 79 -0.87 15.16 -10.07
N GLU A 80 -1.95 15.89 -9.92
CA GLU A 80 -3.09 15.44 -9.14
C GLU A 80 -3.75 14.24 -9.81
N LEU A 81 -4.29 13.35 -8.99
CA LEU A 81 -5.08 12.23 -9.49
C LEU A 81 -6.40 12.79 -10.04
N PRO A 82 -6.74 12.52 -11.32
CA PRO A 82 -7.96 13.07 -11.92
C PRO A 82 -9.20 12.60 -11.15
N GLU A 83 -10.10 13.54 -10.83
CA GLU A 83 -11.38 13.22 -10.21
C GLU A 83 -12.28 12.41 -11.16
N GLY A 84 -13.12 11.54 -10.58
CA GLY A 84 -14.07 10.72 -11.33
C GLY A 84 -13.43 9.61 -12.17
N THR A 85 -12.16 9.34 -12.00
CA THR A 85 -11.52 8.14 -12.57
C THR A 85 -11.84 6.91 -11.72
N GLU A 86 -11.69 5.72 -12.29
CA GLU A 86 -12.02 4.45 -11.64
C GLU A 86 -11.29 4.23 -10.29
N LEU A 87 -10.07 4.77 -10.17
CA LEU A 87 -9.22 4.67 -8.98
C LEU A 87 -8.85 6.07 -8.47
N ASP A 88 -9.84 6.94 -8.33
CA ASP A 88 -9.68 8.30 -7.86
C ASP A 88 -9.35 8.38 -6.36
N ARG A 89 -9.24 9.61 -5.85
CA ARG A 89 -8.92 9.86 -4.44
C ARG A 89 -9.98 9.26 -3.50
N ALA A 90 -11.27 9.43 -3.82
CA ALA A 90 -12.36 8.92 -3.00
C ALA A 90 -12.35 7.38 -2.93
N TYR A 91 -12.03 6.71 -4.05
CA TYR A 91 -11.80 5.27 -4.07
C TYR A 91 -10.69 4.86 -3.09
N TRP A 92 -9.52 5.51 -3.15
CA TRP A 92 -8.40 5.16 -2.27
C TRP A 92 -8.68 5.47 -0.81
N GLU A 93 -9.43 6.52 -0.49
CA GLU A 93 -9.87 6.82 0.87
C GLU A 93 -10.73 5.67 1.45
N ARG A 94 -11.65 5.12 0.65
CA ARG A 94 -12.44 3.93 1.05
C ARG A 94 -11.56 2.69 1.26
N ILE A 95 -10.65 2.40 0.34
CA ILE A 95 -9.71 1.28 0.46
C ILE A 95 -8.83 1.41 1.72
N MET A 96 -8.36 2.62 2.02
CA MET A 96 -7.57 2.87 3.23
C MET A 96 -8.38 2.70 4.51
N ALA A 97 -9.67 3.07 4.52
CA ALA A 97 -10.56 2.80 5.65
C ALA A 97 -10.72 1.28 5.90
N VAL A 98 -10.90 0.50 4.83
CA VAL A 98 -10.93 -0.98 4.92
C VAL A 98 -9.61 -1.52 5.48
N LYS A 99 -8.47 -1.01 5.01
CA LYS A 99 -7.15 -1.40 5.52
C LYS A 99 -7.01 -1.13 7.02
N VAL A 100 -7.48 0.02 7.50
CA VAL A 100 -7.46 0.35 8.94
C VAL A 100 -8.27 -0.67 9.73
N ALA A 101 -9.47 -1.03 9.26
CA ALA A 101 -10.31 -2.03 9.92
C ALA A 101 -9.65 -3.41 9.96
N VAL A 102 -9.02 -3.83 8.86
CA VAL A 102 -8.26 -5.10 8.80
C VAL A 102 -7.07 -5.08 9.75
N ASN A 103 -6.30 -3.98 9.76
CA ASN A 103 -5.15 -3.85 10.66
C ASN A 103 -5.55 -3.95 12.13
N LYS A 104 -6.68 -3.34 12.52
CA LYS A 104 -7.21 -3.41 13.88
C LYS A 104 -7.44 -4.86 14.31
N GLU A 105 -8.03 -5.67 13.44
CA GLU A 105 -8.28 -7.08 13.73
C GLU A 105 -7.01 -7.93 13.71
N MET A 106 -6.07 -7.63 12.82
CA MET A 106 -4.75 -8.29 12.83
C MET A 106 -3.98 -8.00 14.12
N GLU A 107 -4.08 -6.79 14.68
CA GLU A 107 -3.48 -6.47 15.98
C GLU A 107 -4.12 -7.27 17.12
N ASN A 108 -5.44 -7.48 17.10
CA ASN A 108 -6.12 -8.33 18.06
C ASN A 108 -5.56 -9.76 18.03
N LEU A 109 -5.39 -10.34 16.84
CA LEU A 109 -4.80 -11.66 16.66
C LEU A 109 -3.33 -11.72 17.09
N ARG A 110 -2.58 -10.64 16.87
CA ARG A 110 -1.20 -10.52 17.32
C ARG A 110 -1.10 -10.43 18.84
N ALA A 111 -1.96 -9.63 19.47
CA ALA A 111 -2.06 -9.53 20.93
C ALA A 111 -2.42 -10.90 21.57
N ALA A 112 -3.31 -11.67 20.93
CA ALA A 112 -3.66 -13.02 21.30
C ALA A 112 -2.56 -14.08 20.97
N LYS A 113 -1.42 -13.65 20.37
CA LYS A 113 -0.32 -14.52 19.92
C LYS A 113 -0.75 -15.59 18.90
N ALA A 114 -1.87 -15.39 18.21
CA ALA A 114 -2.34 -16.28 17.15
C ALA A 114 -1.50 -16.16 15.87
N ILE A 115 -0.99 -14.95 15.57
CA ILE A 115 -0.09 -14.66 14.47
C ILE A 115 1.14 -13.89 14.98
N GLY A 116 2.29 -14.07 14.32
CA GLY A 116 3.51 -13.29 14.58
C GLY A 116 3.72 -12.10 13.63
N GLY A 117 3.05 -12.11 12.48
CA GLY A 117 3.14 -11.04 11.48
C GLY A 117 1.98 -11.08 10.51
N ASN A 118 1.73 -9.96 9.82
CA ASN A 118 0.58 -9.77 8.94
C ASN A 118 0.50 -10.81 7.81
N LEU A 119 1.64 -11.20 7.23
CA LEU A 119 1.72 -12.22 6.18
C LEU A 119 1.38 -13.64 6.66
N GLN A 120 1.09 -13.84 7.95
CA GLN A 120 0.54 -15.08 8.48
C GLN A 120 -0.98 -15.05 8.59
N ALA A 121 -1.62 -13.99 8.16
CA ALA A 121 -3.07 -13.81 8.21
C ALA A 121 -3.70 -13.99 6.82
N GLU A 122 -4.87 -14.59 6.79
CA GLU A 122 -5.79 -14.61 5.65
C GLU A 122 -7.03 -13.83 6.04
N VAL A 123 -7.49 -12.98 5.12
CA VAL A 123 -8.62 -12.07 5.35
C VAL A 123 -9.75 -12.38 4.38
N THR A 124 -10.95 -12.52 4.91
CA THR A 124 -12.18 -12.50 4.12
C THR A 124 -12.98 -11.25 4.45
N LEU A 125 -13.25 -10.44 3.45
CA LEU A 125 -14.02 -9.22 3.51
C LEU A 125 -15.43 -9.51 3.02
N PHE A 126 -16.43 -9.38 3.91
CA PHE A 126 -17.84 -9.51 3.58
C PHE A 126 -18.39 -8.11 3.38
N ALA A 127 -18.59 -7.72 2.13
CA ALA A 127 -18.92 -6.35 1.76
C ALA A 127 -20.27 -6.26 1.04
N GLU A 128 -20.96 -5.13 1.23
CA GLU A 128 -22.12 -4.75 0.43
C GLU A 128 -21.73 -4.42 -1.00
N ASP A 129 -22.68 -4.45 -1.93
CA ASP A 129 -22.47 -4.47 -3.37
C ASP A 129 -21.50 -3.39 -3.88
N GLU A 130 -21.65 -2.13 -3.45
CA GLU A 130 -20.80 -1.02 -3.89
C GLU A 130 -19.34 -1.20 -3.40
N LEU A 131 -19.18 -1.49 -2.11
CA LEU A 131 -17.87 -1.70 -1.53
C LEU A 131 -17.21 -2.99 -2.07
N ALA A 132 -18.00 -4.04 -2.30
CA ALA A 132 -17.52 -5.28 -2.91
C ALA A 132 -17.01 -5.03 -4.34
N ALA A 133 -17.71 -4.21 -5.12
CA ALA A 133 -17.25 -3.82 -6.46
C ALA A 133 -15.92 -3.07 -6.40
N ASP A 134 -15.77 -2.10 -5.50
CA ASP A 134 -14.51 -1.37 -5.31
C ASP A 134 -13.35 -2.30 -4.92
N LEU A 135 -13.56 -3.17 -3.96
CA LEU A 135 -12.53 -4.13 -3.51
C LEU A 135 -12.13 -5.10 -4.62
N THR A 136 -13.09 -5.53 -5.44
CA THR A 136 -12.85 -6.46 -6.55
C THR A 136 -12.01 -5.85 -7.67
N LYS A 137 -12.02 -4.52 -7.85
CA LYS A 137 -11.13 -3.82 -8.81
C LYS A 137 -9.65 -4.09 -8.54
N LEU A 138 -9.27 -4.28 -7.29
CA LEU A 138 -7.89 -4.62 -6.93
C LEU A 138 -7.54 -6.09 -7.22
N SER A 139 -8.52 -6.96 -7.39
CA SER A 139 -8.28 -8.38 -7.70
C SER A 139 -7.19 -8.99 -6.79
N ASN A 140 -6.18 -9.63 -7.36
CA ASN A 140 -5.05 -10.21 -6.62
C ASN A 140 -4.16 -9.18 -5.90
N GLU A 141 -4.27 -7.90 -6.24
CA GLU A 141 -3.50 -6.83 -5.62
C GLU A 141 -4.02 -6.48 -4.22
N LEU A 142 -5.27 -6.82 -3.90
CA LEU A 142 -5.90 -6.53 -2.62
C LEU A 142 -5.07 -7.08 -1.44
N ARG A 143 -4.53 -8.29 -1.55
CA ARG A 143 -3.67 -8.88 -0.52
C ARG A 143 -2.38 -8.08 -0.27
N PHE A 144 -1.82 -7.45 -1.29
CA PHE A 144 -0.64 -6.60 -1.12
C PHE A 144 -1.00 -5.28 -0.44
N VAL A 145 -2.13 -4.67 -0.81
CA VAL A 145 -2.63 -3.46 -0.16
C VAL A 145 -2.91 -3.71 1.32
N LEU A 146 -3.51 -4.85 1.66
CA LEU A 146 -3.81 -5.24 3.04
C LEU A 146 -2.59 -5.84 3.79
N ILE A 147 -1.52 -6.18 3.05
CA ILE A 147 -0.30 -6.84 3.59
C ILE A 147 -0.67 -8.16 4.29
N THR A 148 -1.38 -9.03 3.58
CA THR A 148 -1.84 -10.32 4.08
C THR A 148 -1.40 -11.46 3.16
N SER A 149 -1.42 -12.69 3.64
CA SER A 149 -1.15 -13.88 2.84
C SER A 149 -2.18 -14.02 1.71
N THR A 150 -3.45 -13.90 2.07
CA THR A 150 -4.57 -13.96 1.14
C THR A 150 -5.63 -12.93 1.54
N ALA A 151 -6.28 -12.34 0.54
CA ALA A 151 -7.45 -11.48 0.73
C ALA A 151 -8.54 -11.92 -0.24
N SER A 152 -9.75 -12.14 0.26
CA SER A 152 -10.91 -12.52 -0.52
C SER A 152 -12.10 -11.62 -0.21
N VAL A 153 -12.95 -11.40 -1.19
CA VAL A 153 -14.19 -10.63 -1.07
C VAL A 153 -15.37 -11.57 -1.21
N ALA A 154 -16.33 -11.45 -0.33
CA ALA A 154 -17.56 -12.26 -0.31
C ALA A 154 -18.79 -11.37 -0.08
N PRO A 155 -20.00 -11.80 -0.46
CA PRO A 155 -21.21 -11.03 -0.22
C PRO A 155 -21.44 -10.79 1.28
N PHE A 156 -21.91 -9.61 1.66
CA PHE A 156 -22.16 -9.23 3.06
C PHE A 156 -23.08 -10.19 3.78
N ALA A 157 -24.13 -10.69 3.08
CA ALA A 157 -25.09 -11.64 3.62
C ALA A 157 -24.50 -13.02 3.92
N SER A 158 -23.33 -13.37 3.35
CA SER A 158 -22.65 -14.65 3.60
C SER A 158 -21.73 -14.62 4.82
N ALA A 159 -21.67 -13.50 5.52
CA ALA A 159 -20.81 -13.34 6.69
C ALA A 159 -21.21 -14.33 7.79
N PRO A 160 -20.28 -15.15 8.30
CA PRO A 160 -20.55 -16.05 9.41
C PRO A 160 -20.83 -15.27 10.70
N ALA A 161 -21.45 -15.92 11.68
CA ALA A 161 -21.84 -15.29 12.94
C ALA A 161 -20.66 -14.72 13.75
N ASP A 162 -19.46 -15.24 13.54
CA ASP A 162 -18.21 -14.82 14.17
C ASP A 162 -17.41 -13.78 13.34
N ALA A 163 -17.99 -13.28 12.25
CA ALA A 163 -17.41 -12.17 11.49
C ALA A 163 -17.50 -10.88 12.30
N VAL A 164 -16.39 -10.15 12.36
CA VAL A 164 -16.28 -8.90 13.09
C VAL A 164 -16.97 -7.79 12.33
N VAL A 165 -17.88 -7.07 12.99
CA VAL A 165 -18.47 -5.83 12.47
C VAL A 165 -17.45 -4.71 12.57
N THR A 166 -17.27 -3.96 11.49
CA THR A 166 -16.29 -2.88 11.44
C THR A 166 -16.93 -1.49 11.55
N GLU A 167 -16.10 -0.47 11.68
CA GLU A 167 -16.52 0.93 11.63
C GLU A 167 -16.82 1.40 10.18
N VAL A 168 -16.41 0.60 9.18
CA VAL A 168 -16.70 0.88 7.76
C VAL A 168 -18.12 0.39 7.46
N PRO A 169 -19.02 1.28 7.02
CA PRO A 169 -20.38 0.89 6.67
C PRO A 169 -20.40 -0.22 5.61
N GLY A 170 -21.28 -1.20 5.77
CA GLY A 170 -21.40 -2.32 4.81
C GLY A 170 -20.21 -3.27 4.77
N LEU A 171 -19.36 -3.30 5.82
CA LEU A 171 -18.23 -4.21 5.90
C LEU A 171 -18.23 -5.04 7.19
N LYS A 172 -18.16 -6.35 7.03
CA LYS A 172 -17.70 -7.28 8.08
C LYS A 172 -16.43 -7.97 7.60
N LEU A 173 -15.62 -8.44 8.53
CA LEU A 173 -14.41 -9.16 8.16
C LEU A 173 -14.15 -10.34 9.08
N LYS A 174 -13.44 -11.30 8.54
CA LYS A 174 -12.90 -12.42 9.30
C LYS A 174 -11.43 -12.57 8.97
N VAL A 175 -10.60 -12.53 10.00
CA VAL A 175 -9.15 -12.74 9.88
C VAL A 175 -8.81 -14.04 10.59
N VAL A 176 -8.09 -14.90 9.90
CA VAL A 176 -7.64 -16.18 10.43
C VAL A 176 -6.15 -16.36 10.20
N LYS A 177 -5.52 -17.22 11.01
CA LYS A 177 -4.14 -17.63 10.75
C LYS A 177 -4.11 -18.45 9.48
N SER A 178 -3.19 -18.12 8.56
CA SER A 178 -2.99 -18.89 7.34
C SER A 178 -2.56 -20.33 7.64
N ALA A 179 -3.19 -21.26 6.94
CA ALA A 179 -2.78 -22.66 6.95
C ALA A 179 -1.60 -22.95 6.01
N HIS A 180 -1.23 -22.00 5.16
CA HIS A 180 -0.13 -22.15 4.22
C HIS A 180 1.22 -22.10 4.92
N ALA A 181 2.16 -22.93 4.45
CA ALA A 181 3.54 -22.88 4.90
C ALA A 181 4.18 -21.53 4.54
N LYS A 182 5.06 -21.04 5.41
CA LYS A 182 5.82 -19.83 5.14
C LYS A 182 6.65 -20.04 3.87
N CYS A 183 6.65 -19.05 2.98
CA CYS A 183 7.50 -19.07 1.79
C CYS A 183 8.97 -19.28 2.19
N ALA A 184 9.67 -20.12 1.44
CA ALA A 184 11.10 -20.46 1.70
C ALA A 184 12.09 -19.32 1.36
N ARG A 185 11.60 -18.15 0.93
CA ARG A 185 12.40 -16.97 0.65
C ARG A 185 12.71 -16.16 1.88
#